data_f48c675b02b8ae54e7e4dc3dc86369b8
#
_entry.id   f48c675b02b8ae54e7e4dc3dc86369b8
#
_cell.length_a   1.000
_cell.length_b   1.000
_cell.length_c   1.000
_cell.angle_alpha   90.00
_cell.angle_beta   90.00
_cell.angle_gamma   90.00
#
_symmetry.space_group_name_H-M   'P 1'
#
loop_
_entity.id
_entity.type
_entity.pdbx_description
1 polymer ?
#
loop_
_entity_poly.entity_id
_entity_poly.type
_entity_poly.pdbx_seq_one_letter_code
_entity_poly.pdbx_strand_id
1 'polypeptide(L)'
;MLDSSFAGEAKLKTADALKKASEFLASHGYADMKESYYSTSDGVCTVNYAYKKDGVIYYPDLIKVGVNLETGDIASFDAKGYIMNHTERNLSSDILSRADAQKSVSGLLTVLDSKRAVIPTKSKGEKDCWEFHCTDKDGNEVLVYIDTKTGYEDDIL
;
A
#
# COMPACT_ATOMS: atom_id res chain seq x y z
N MET A 1 4.61 8.97 -36.06
CA MET A 1 4.10 8.62 -35.37
C MET A 1 4.07 8.37 -34.64
N LEU A 2 4.58 8.41 -34.42
CA LEU A 2 4.51 7.94 -33.64
C LEU A 2 3.94 7.83 -33.02
N ASP A 3 4.02 7.77 -33.05
CA ASP A 3 3.26 7.47 -32.54
C ASP A 3 2.87 7.56 -31.53
N SER A 4 3.30 8.38 -31.33
CA SER A 4 2.71 8.72 -30.19
C SER A 4 1.64 7.85 -29.85
N SER A 5 0.92 7.65 -30.66
CA SER A 5 -0.02 6.69 -30.43
C SER A 5 0.61 5.47 -29.98
N PHE A 6 1.83 5.40 -30.31
CA PHE A 6 2.53 4.40 -29.88
C PHE A 6 2.65 4.35 -28.46
N ALA A 7 2.78 5.49 -27.84
CA ALA A 7 2.82 5.55 -26.43
C ALA A 7 1.52 5.03 -25.83
N GLY A 8 0.46 5.12 -26.55
CA GLY A 8 -0.79 4.62 -26.05
C GLY A 8 -1.00 3.14 -26.29
N GLU A 9 -0.09 2.52 -27.02
CA GLU A 9 -0.24 1.12 -27.34
C GLU A 9 0.62 0.24 -26.49
N ALA A 10 0.40 0.28 -25.20
CA ALA A 10 1.09 -0.61 -24.30
C ALA A 10 0.77 -2.07 -24.67
N LYS A 11 1.78 -2.88 -24.80
CA LYS A 11 1.61 -4.28 -25.19
C LYS A 11 1.13 -5.13 -24.03
N LEU A 12 1.39 -4.69 -22.80
CA LEU A 12 0.98 -5.43 -21.63
C LEU A 12 -0.20 -4.74 -20.97
N LYS A 13 -1.11 -5.54 -20.49
CA LYS A 13 -2.20 -5.03 -19.67
C LYS A 13 -1.70 -4.85 -18.26
N THR A 14 -2.42 -4.03 -17.49
CA THR A 14 -2.07 -3.79 -16.09
C THR A 14 -1.95 -5.09 -15.30
N ALA A 15 -2.86 -6.04 -15.51
CA ALA A 15 -2.80 -7.31 -14.80
C ALA A 15 -1.50 -8.06 -15.05
N ASP A 16 -1.00 -8.00 -16.29
CA ASP A 16 0.26 -8.65 -16.64
C ASP A 16 1.44 -7.95 -15.97
N ALA A 17 1.39 -6.63 -15.90
CA ALA A 17 2.44 -5.85 -15.25
C ALA A 17 2.50 -6.16 -13.76
N LEU A 18 1.34 -6.25 -13.11
CA LEU A 18 1.27 -6.58 -11.70
C LEU A 18 1.86 -7.96 -11.43
N LYS A 19 1.57 -8.92 -12.32
CA LYS A 19 2.11 -10.26 -12.18
C LYS A 19 3.63 -10.27 -12.34
N LYS A 20 4.15 -9.55 -13.34
CA LYS A 20 5.59 -9.47 -13.56
C LYS A 20 6.31 -8.83 -12.39
N ALA A 21 5.75 -7.77 -11.84
CA ALA A 21 6.32 -7.09 -10.69
C ALA A 21 6.36 -8.03 -9.48
N SER A 22 5.29 -8.75 -9.24
CA SER A 22 5.20 -9.70 -8.13
C SER A 22 6.23 -10.84 -8.29
N GLU A 23 6.37 -11.36 -9.51
CA GLU A 23 7.34 -12.42 -9.79
C GLU A 23 8.77 -11.92 -9.59
N PHE A 24 9.02 -10.67 -9.99
CA PHE A 24 10.34 -10.07 -9.80
C PHE A 24 10.70 -9.99 -8.31
N LEU A 25 9.76 -9.53 -7.48
CA LEU A 25 10.00 -9.45 -6.04
C LEU A 25 10.28 -10.83 -5.44
N ALA A 26 9.47 -11.81 -5.80
CA ALA A 26 9.64 -13.16 -5.28
C ALA A 26 10.99 -13.75 -5.69
N SER A 27 11.41 -13.52 -6.94
CA SER A 27 12.68 -14.04 -7.43
C SER A 27 13.89 -13.38 -6.76
N HIS A 28 13.70 -12.18 -6.20
CA HIS A 28 14.78 -11.47 -5.51
C HIS A 28 14.70 -11.60 -3.99
N GLY A 29 13.89 -12.54 -3.50
CA GLY A 29 13.84 -12.84 -2.07
C GLY A 29 12.92 -11.95 -1.24
N TYR A 30 12.12 -11.10 -1.88
CA TYR A 30 11.15 -10.26 -1.18
C TYR A 30 9.81 -10.98 -1.15
N ALA A 31 9.65 -11.85 -0.16
CA ALA A 31 8.39 -12.55 0.05
C ALA A 31 7.49 -11.70 0.95
N ASP A 32 6.23 -12.08 1.05
CA ASP A 32 5.26 -11.46 1.97
C ASP A 32 5.02 -9.97 1.67
N MET A 33 5.14 -9.58 0.40
CA MET A 33 4.84 -8.23 -0.02
C MET A 33 3.43 -8.17 -0.60
N LYS A 34 2.66 -7.19 -0.15
CA LYS A 34 1.28 -6.99 -0.59
C LYS A 34 1.20 -5.74 -1.46
N GLU A 35 0.62 -5.90 -2.64
CA GLU A 35 0.35 -4.78 -3.51
C GLU A 35 -0.59 -3.81 -2.81
N SER A 36 -0.23 -2.53 -2.74
CA SER A 36 -1.07 -1.52 -2.11
C SER A 36 -1.60 -0.52 -3.11
N TYR A 37 -0.84 -0.20 -4.14
CA TYR A 37 -1.21 0.86 -5.05
C TYR A 37 -0.36 0.77 -6.32
N TYR A 38 -0.93 1.14 -7.45
CA TYR A 38 -0.16 1.25 -8.69
C TYR A 38 -0.61 2.45 -9.48
N SER A 39 0.28 2.95 -10.34
CA SER A 39 -0.04 4.03 -11.24
C SER A 39 0.71 3.81 -12.55
N THR A 40 0.18 4.35 -13.63
CA THR A 40 0.80 4.24 -14.94
C THR A 40 1.13 5.62 -15.46
N SER A 41 2.37 5.80 -15.91
CA SER A 41 2.82 7.05 -16.47
C SER A 41 3.92 6.77 -17.49
N ASP A 42 3.82 7.39 -18.66
CA ASP A 42 4.84 7.26 -19.72
C ASP A 42 5.17 5.82 -20.09
N GLY A 43 4.15 4.96 -20.11
CA GLY A 43 4.33 3.57 -20.51
C GLY A 43 4.94 2.68 -19.44
N VAL A 44 5.07 3.19 -18.22
CA VAL A 44 5.59 2.41 -17.10
C VAL A 44 4.50 2.30 -16.02
N CYS A 45 4.24 1.07 -15.61
CA CYS A 45 3.34 0.81 -14.49
C CYS A 45 4.19 0.65 -13.24
N THR A 46 4.05 1.58 -12.30
CA THR A 46 4.78 1.52 -11.03
C THR A 46 3.86 0.96 -9.96
N VAL A 47 4.28 -0.13 -9.36
CA VAL A 47 3.49 -0.84 -8.34
C VAL A 47 4.15 -0.66 -6.99
N ASN A 48 3.37 -0.24 -6.01
CA ASN A 48 3.84 -0.09 -4.63
C ASN A 48 3.45 -1.32 -3.84
N TYR A 49 4.42 -1.88 -3.13
CA TYR A 49 4.22 -3.05 -2.27
C TYR A 49 4.58 -2.69 -0.85
N ALA A 50 3.79 -3.17 0.10
CA ALA A 50 4.10 -3.05 1.52
C ALA A 50 4.23 -4.44 2.11
N TYR A 51 5.11 -4.59 3.09
CA TYR A 51 5.30 -5.86 3.77
C TYR A 51 4.01 -6.21 4.53
N LYS A 52 3.61 -7.47 4.45
CA LYS A 52 2.41 -7.95 5.15
C LYS A 52 2.75 -9.23 5.90
N LYS A 53 2.39 -9.29 7.16
CA LYS A 53 2.57 -10.49 7.98
C LYS A 53 1.45 -10.58 8.99
N ASP A 54 0.88 -11.79 9.13
CA ASP A 54 -0.18 -12.07 10.11
C ASP A 54 -1.36 -11.09 10.00
N GLY A 55 -1.71 -10.72 8.78
CA GLY A 55 -2.84 -9.83 8.54
C GLY A 55 -2.56 -8.35 8.74
N VAL A 56 -1.32 -7.99 9.08
CA VAL A 56 -0.92 -6.60 9.31
C VAL A 56 -0.10 -6.11 8.14
N ILE A 57 -0.41 -4.91 7.64
CA ILE A 57 0.36 -4.26 6.58
C ILE A 57 1.31 -3.25 7.20
N TYR A 58 2.58 -3.29 6.79
CA TYR A 58 3.62 -2.41 7.30
C TYR A 58 4.02 -1.41 6.21
N TYR A 59 3.37 -0.25 6.20
CA TYR A 59 3.61 0.77 5.17
C TYR A 59 5.02 1.36 5.16
N PRO A 60 5.76 1.44 6.27
CA PRO A 60 7.15 1.91 6.19
C PRO A 60 8.04 1.00 5.35
N ASP A 61 7.70 -0.30 5.29
CA ASP A 61 8.48 -1.29 4.57
C ASP A 61 8.00 -1.36 3.12
N LEU A 62 8.26 -0.30 2.38
CA LEU A 62 7.72 -0.08 1.05
C LEU A 62 8.74 -0.41 -0.03
N ILE A 63 8.26 -1.08 -1.09
CA ILE A 63 9.04 -1.35 -2.29
C ILE A 63 8.24 -0.88 -3.49
N LYS A 64 8.91 -0.25 -4.45
CA LYS A 64 8.28 0.16 -5.70
C LYS A 64 8.93 -0.57 -6.87
N VAL A 65 8.12 -1.11 -7.75
CA VAL A 65 8.61 -1.81 -8.95
C VAL A 65 7.94 -1.18 -10.15
N GLY A 66 8.74 -0.71 -11.11
CA GLY A 66 8.22 -0.16 -12.37
C GLY A 66 8.38 -1.20 -13.48
N VAL A 67 7.30 -1.45 -14.21
CA VAL A 67 7.29 -2.39 -15.33
C VAL A 67 7.02 -1.62 -16.61
N ASN A 68 7.88 -1.82 -17.61
CA ASN A 68 7.70 -1.22 -18.92
C ASN A 68 6.55 -1.96 -19.61
N LEU A 69 5.47 -1.25 -19.88
CA LEU A 69 4.28 -1.86 -20.47
C LEU A 69 4.45 -2.24 -21.93
N GLU A 70 5.46 -1.70 -22.58
CA GLU A 70 5.72 -2.03 -23.97
C GLU A 70 6.54 -3.31 -24.09
N THR A 71 7.55 -3.48 -23.26
CA THR A 71 8.47 -4.62 -23.36
C THR A 71 8.26 -5.69 -22.30
N GLY A 72 7.64 -5.32 -21.18
CA GLY A 72 7.50 -6.24 -20.05
C GLY A 72 8.72 -6.29 -19.15
N ASP A 73 9.73 -5.47 -19.45
CA ASP A 73 10.94 -5.44 -18.63
C ASP A 73 10.73 -4.63 -17.36
N ILE A 74 11.52 -4.94 -16.35
CA ILE A 74 11.52 -4.14 -15.12
C ILE A 74 12.27 -2.84 -15.41
N ALA A 75 11.55 -1.73 -15.37
CA ALA A 75 12.12 -0.41 -15.67
C ALA A 75 12.76 0.24 -14.46
N SER A 76 12.26 -0.06 -13.25
CA SER A 76 12.79 0.52 -12.04
C SER A 76 12.50 -0.35 -10.84
N PHE A 77 13.32 -0.23 -9.82
CA PHE A 77 13.15 -0.97 -8.58
C PHE A 77 13.69 -0.11 -7.44
N ASP A 78 12.83 0.15 -6.45
CA ASP A 78 13.22 0.96 -5.30
C ASP A 78 12.74 0.27 -4.03
N ALA A 79 13.69 -0.30 -3.29
CA ALA A 79 13.41 -0.98 -2.03
C ALA A 79 13.93 -0.18 -0.84
N LYS A 80 14.19 1.11 -1.02
CA LYS A 80 14.77 1.95 0.02
C LYS A 80 13.95 1.91 1.31
N GLY A 81 12.64 2.06 1.21
CA GLY A 81 11.77 2.03 2.39
C GLY A 81 11.91 0.71 3.14
N TYR A 82 11.85 -0.39 2.42
CA TYR A 82 11.99 -1.71 3.02
C TYR A 82 13.36 -1.87 3.68
N ILE A 83 14.42 -1.54 2.95
CA ILE A 83 15.78 -1.72 3.46
C ILE A 83 16.03 -0.91 4.72
N MET A 84 15.51 0.31 4.77
CA MET A 84 15.75 1.19 5.90
C MET A 84 14.82 0.94 7.09
N ASN A 85 13.65 0.40 6.89
CA ASN A 85 12.65 0.30 7.94
C ASN A 85 12.28 -1.11 8.36
N HIS A 86 12.54 -2.10 7.50
CA HIS A 86 12.10 -3.47 7.80
C HIS A 86 12.86 -4.01 9.00
N THR A 87 12.09 -4.45 10.00
CA THR A 87 12.64 -5.05 11.20
C THR A 87 11.54 -5.90 11.82
N GLU A 88 11.91 -6.79 12.71
CA GLU A 88 10.95 -7.55 13.46
C GLU A 88 10.25 -6.62 14.44
N ARG A 89 8.94 -6.69 14.48
CA ARG A 89 8.16 -5.84 15.39
C ARG A 89 7.27 -6.70 16.25
N ASN A 90 7.23 -6.38 17.53
CA ASN A 90 6.36 -7.07 18.48
C ASN A 90 5.14 -6.19 18.73
N LEU A 91 4.10 -6.39 17.93
CA LEU A 91 2.88 -5.61 18.09
C LEU A 91 2.10 -6.11 19.31
N SER A 92 1.50 -5.18 20.04
CA SER A 92 0.73 -5.51 21.22
C SER A 92 -0.54 -6.26 20.85
N SER A 93 -0.94 -7.20 21.70
CA SER A 93 -2.25 -7.84 21.57
C SER A 93 -3.28 -7.10 22.41
N ASP A 94 -2.84 -6.18 23.27
CA ASP A 94 -3.74 -5.38 24.10
C ASP A 94 -4.10 -4.11 23.37
N ILE A 95 -5.02 -4.24 22.41
CA ILE A 95 -5.43 -3.14 21.54
C ILE A 95 -6.95 -3.08 21.50
N LEU A 96 -7.45 -1.94 21.07
CA LEU A 96 -8.88 -1.77 20.82
C LEU A 96 -9.33 -2.75 19.75
N SER A 97 -10.54 -3.27 19.90
CA SER A 97 -11.12 -4.11 18.87
C SER A 97 -11.42 -3.26 17.63
N ARG A 98 -11.57 -3.94 16.49
CA ARG A 98 -11.98 -3.26 15.27
C ARG A 98 -13.27 -2.48 15.49
N ALA A 99 -14.24 -3.10 16.17
CA ALA A 99 -15.54 -2.46 16.40
C ALA A 99 -15.41 -1.20 17.26
N ASP A 100 -14.57 -1.24 18.29
CA ASP A 100 -14.36 -0.10 19.15
C ASP A 100 -13.61 1.02 18.41
N ALA A 101 -12.62 0.67 17.62
CA ALA A 101 -11.88 1.65 16.83
C ALA A 101 -12.79 2.30 15.79
N GLN A 102 -13.71 1.55 15.21
CA GLN A 102 -14.62 2.06 14.20
C GLN A 102 -15.52 3.16 14.74
N LYS A 103 -15.77 3.18 16.05
CA LYS A 103 -16.57 4.23 16.64
C LYS A 103 -15.94 5.62 16.51
N SER A 104 -14.63 5.67 16.27
CA SER A 104 -13.92 6.92 16.06
C SER A 104 -13.96 7.40 14.61
N VAL A 105 -14.46 6.58 13.70
CA VAL A 105 -14.60 6.97 12.29
C VAL A 105 -15.82 7.87 12.16
N SER A 106 -15.68 8.96 11.40
CA SER A 106 -16.77 9.90 11.20
C SER A 106 -18.04 9.20 10.71
N GLY A 107 -19.18 9.57 11.28
CA GLY A 107 -20.48 9.06 10.85
C GLY A 107 -20.88 9.50 9.46
N LEU A 108 -20.14 10.44 8.87
CA LEU A 108 -20.38 10.88 7.50
C LEU A 108 -19.75 9.93 6.47
N LEU A 109 -18.95 8.98 6.93
CA LEU A 109 -18.28 8.01 6.07
C LEU A 109 -18.94 6.65 6.19
N THR A 110 -18.92 5.90 5.08
CA THR A 110 -19.37 4.51 5.07
C THR A 110 -18.13 3.61 5.04
N VAL A 111 -18.00 2.77 6.06
CA VAL A 111 -16.86 1.85 6.16
C VAL A 111 -17.13 0.64 5.26
N LEU A 112 -16.21 0.37 4.33
CA LEU A 112 -16.32 -0.75 3.40
C LEU A 112 -15.56 -1.97 3.92
N ASP A 113 -14.36 -1.76 4.44
CA ASP A 113 -13.56 -2.83 5.03
C ASP A 113 -12.51 -2.23 5.95
N SER A 114 -11.77 -3.09 6.63
CA SER A 114 -10.76 -2.65 7.58
C SER A 114 -9.67 -3.70 7.71
N LYS A 115 -8.49 -3.24 8.11
CA LYS A 115 -7.34 -4.11 8.36
C LYS A 115 -6.40 -3.41 9.33
N ARG A 116 -5.53 -4.19 9.96
CA ARG A 116 -4.53 -3.62 10.85
C ARG A 116 -3.33 -3.18 10.03
N ALA A 117 -2.78 -2.02 10.35
CA ALA A 117 -1.67 -1.44 9.58
C ALA A 117 -0.73 -0.67 10.50
N VAL A 118 0.57 -0.77 10.22
CA VAL A 118 1.57 0.06 10.87
C VAL A 118 1.87 1.19 9.89
N ILE A 119 1.78 2.43 10.35
CA ILE A 119 1.99 3.59 9.49
C ILE A 119 3.16 4.43 9.99
N PRO A 120 3.90 5.10 9.08
CA PRO A 120 4.92 6.04 9.49
C PRO A 120 4.26 7.33 9.98
N THR A 121 4.86 7.99 10.96
CA THR A 121 4.33 9.23 11.51
C THR A 121 5.30 10.38 11.26
N LYS A 122 4.79 11.61 11.46
CA LYS A 122 5.59 12.81 11.24
C LYS A 122 6.78 12.91 12.19
N SER A 123 6.70 12.24 13.34
CA SER A 123 7.80 12.22 14.30
C SER A 123 8.84 11.17 13.98
N LYS A 124 8.80 10.61 12.78
CA LYS A 124 9.71 9.55 12.31
C LYS A 124 9.59 8.25 13.09
N GLY A 125 8.46 8.08 13.77
CA GLY A 125 8.15 6.83 14.43
C GLY A 125 7.16 6.05 13.61
N GLU A 126 6.57 5.04 14.24
CA GLU A 126 5.54 4.21 13.63
C GLU A 126 4.38 4.10 14.60
N LYS A 127 3.18 3.95 14.07
CA LYS A 127 2.00 3.69 14.89
C LYS A 127 1.24 2.50 14.34
N ASP A 128 0.74 1.69 15.27
CA ASP A 128 -0.11 0.54 14.98
C ASP A 128 -1.54 1.06 14.96
N CYS A 129 -2.22 0.89 13.84
CA CYS A 129 -3.55 1.44 13.62
C CYS A 129 -4.49 0.41 13.03
N TRP A 130 -5.80 0.68 13.17
CA TRP A 130 -6.79 0.08 12.31
C TRP A 130 -6.98 0.99 11.11
N GLU A 131 -6.81 0.44 9.91
CA GLU A 131 -7.06 1.18 8.68
C GLU A 131 -8.49 0.88 8.24
N PHE A 132 -9.29 1.91 8.07
CA PHE A 132 -10.65 1.76 7.57
C PHE A 132 -10.74 2.32 6.17
N HIS A 133 -11.15 1.49 5.23
CA HIS A 133 -11.39 1.91 3.85
C HIS A 133 -12.84 2.35 3.77
N CYS A 134 -13.06 3.61 3.48
CA CYS A 134 -14.39 4.22 3.54
C CYS A 134 -14.73 4.93 2.25
N THR A 135 -16.02 5.28 2.12
CA THR A 135 -16.46 6.20 1.07
C THR A 135 -17.20 7.35 1.72
N ASP A 136 -17.09 8.54 1.14
CA ASP A 136 -17.88 9.67 1.58
C ASP A 136 -19.21 9.70 0.83
N LYS A 137 -20.03 10.72 1.07
CA LYS A 137 -21.36 10.84 0.47
C LYS A 137 -21.30 10.98 -1.05
N ASP A 138 -20.19 11.41 -1.59
CA ASP A 138 -20.02 11.61 -3.03
C ASP A 138 -19.36 10.39 -3.70
N GLY A 139 -19.13 9.32 -2.94
CA GLY A 139 -18.53 8.10 -3.45
C GLY A 139 -17.00 8.14 -3.51
N ASN A 140 -16.37 9.18 -2.96
CA ASN A 140 -14.92 9.26 -2.94
C ASN A 140 -14.36 8.34 -1.89
N GLU A 141 -13.25 7.69 -2.21
CA GLU A 141 -12.60 6.78 -1.27
C GLU A 141 -11.76 7.55 -0.27
N VAL A 142 -11.87 7.16 0.99
CA VAL A 142 -11.14 7.77 2.10
C VAL A 142 -10.55 6.68 2.97
N LEU A 143 -9.27 6.80 3.31
CA LEU A 143 -8.63 5.90 4.27
C LEU A 143 -8.51 6.61 5.60
N VAL A 144 -8.97 5.95 6.66
CA VAL A 144 -8.94 6.50 8.02
C VAL A 144 -8.10 5.57 8.88
N TYR A 145 -7.16 6.12 9.63
CA TYR A 145 -6.29 5.34 10.53
C TYR A 145 -6.60 5.70 11.97
N ILE A 146 -6.98 4.70 12.76
CA ILE A 146 -7.30 4.86 14.16
C ILE A 146 -6.26 4.14 15.00
N ASP A 147 -5.60 4.87 15.89
CA ASP A 147 -4.57 4.31 16.77
C ASP A 147 -5.17 3.19 17.61
N THR A 148 -4.54 2.01 17.60
CA THR A 148 -5.08 0.84 18.29
C THR A 148 -5.08 0.99 19.82
N LYS A 149 -4.30 1.92 20.36
CA LYS A 149 -4.22 2.11 21.80
C LYS A 149 -5.08 3.27 22.29
N THR A 150 -5.04 4.39 21.56
CA THR A 150 -5.73 5.60 22.01
C THR A 150 -7.12 5.75 21.41
N GLY A 151 -7.37 5.15 20.27
CA GLY A 151 -8.63 5.34 19.56
C GLY A 151 -8.71 6.66 18.84
N TYR A 152 -7.62 7.42 18.77
CA TYR A 152 -7.60 8.68 18.05
C TYR A 152 -7.21 8.46 16.60
N GLU A 153 -7.72 9.34 15.75
CA GLU A 153 -7.39 9.31 14.32
C GLU A 153 -5.98 9.85 14.10
N ASP A 154 -5.21 9.17 13.24
CA ASP A 154 -3.87 9.59 12.86
C ASP A 154 -3.77 9.73 11.35
N ASP A 155 -2.81 10.54 10.91
CA ASP A 155 -2.54 10.71 9.48
C ASP A 155 -1.27 9.95 9.10
N ILE A 156 -1.33 9.30 7.96
CA ILE A 156 -0.15 8.64 7.40
C ILE A 156 0.76 9.72 6.81
N LEU A 157 2.05 9.55 7.02
CA LEU A 157 3.04 10.50 6.51
C LEU A 157 3.23 10.33 5.00
#